data_209807d092cf3473334e0a3bdcb437bd
#
_entry.id   209807d092cf3473334e0a3bdcb437bd
#
_cell.length_a   1.000
_cell.length_b   1.000
_cell.length_c   1.000
_cell.angle_alpha   90.00
_cell.angle_beta   90.00
_cell.angle_gamma   90.00
#
_symmetry.space_group_name_H-M   'P 1'
#
loop_
_entity.id
_entity.type
_entity.pdbx_description
1 polymer ?
#
loop_
_entity_poly.entity_id
_entity_poly.type
_entity_poly.pdbx_seq_one_letter_code
_entity_poly.pdbx_strand_id
1 'polypeptide(L)'
;AEDRKIVDESLRRADAEAFADRPFQAVSDGQRQRILLARALCQQPELIVLDEPTSFLDIRYKLELLTILKRMVREEHLAVLMSLHELDLAARVSDTVVCVAGDRIDRVGPPSEIFTPDYIAALYRMEPGKYDPCFDSLEFVPGGAR
;
A
#
# COMPACT_ATOMS: atom_id res chain seq x y z
N ALA A 1 23.65 23.11 -4.65
CA ALA A 1 24.40 21.85 -4.90
C ALA A 1 23.87 20.70 -4.05
N GLU A 2 23.56 20.92 -2.78
CA GLU A 2 23.03 19.92 -1.82
C GLU A 2 21.60 19.47 -2.22
N ASP A 3 20.70 20.42 -2.44
CA ASP A 3 19.30 20.15 -2.82
C ASP A 3 19.19 19.27 -4.08
N ARG A 4 20.07 19.47 -5.07
CA ARG A 4 20.06 18.66 -6.27
C ARG A 4 20.43 17.21 -5.99
N LYS A 5 21.37 16.96 -5.10
CA LYS A 5 21.72 15.59 -4.68
C LYS A 5 20.54 14.90 -3.98
N ILE A 6 19.82 15.63 -3.13
CA ILE A 6 18.62 15.11 -2.43
C ILE A 6 17.56 14.74 -3.46
N VAL A 7 17.32 15.58 -4.48
CA VAL A 7 16.35 15.30 -5.54
C VAL A 7 16.77 14.07 -6.35
N ASP A 8 18.02 14.02 -6.83
CA ASP A 8 18.53 12.90 -7.63
C ASP A 8 18.46 11.58 -6.85
N GLU A 9 18.83 11.60 -5.56
CA GLU A 9 18.73 10.44 -4.67
C GLU A 9 17.28 10.01 -4.45
N SER A 10 16.37 10.96 -4.24
CA SER A 10 14.94 10.68 -4.03
C SER A 10 14.29 10.08 -5.27
N LEU A 11 14.66 10.56 -6.47
CA LEU A 11 14.20 9.99 -7.73
C LEU A 11 14.71 8.56 -7.91
N ARG A 12 15.98 8.31 -7.60
CA ARG A 12 16.58 6.96 -7.64
C ARG A 12 15.87 6.00 -6.68
N ARG A 13 15.63 6.42 -5.45
CA ARG A 13 14.94 5.61 -4.44
C ARG A 13 13.51 5.22 -4.86
N ALA A 14 12.81 6.13 -5.54
CA ALA A 14 11.46 5.90 -6.07
C ALA A 14 11.45 5.21 -7.45
N ASP A 15 12.61 4.81 -8.01
CA ASP A 15 12.76 4.28 -9.37
C ASP A 15 12.13 5.21 -10.44
N ALA A 16 12.31 6.52 -10.28
CA ALA A 16 11.69 7.57 -11.10
C ALA A 16 12.65 8.31 -12.03
N GLU A 17 13.95 7.99 -12.03
CA GLU A 17 14.98 8.67 -12.81
C GLU A 17 14.69 8.70 -14.32
N ALA A 18 14.21 7.59 -14.88
CA ALA A 18 13.97 7.43 -16.31
C ALA A 18 12.92 8.39 -16.90
N PHE A 19 12.12 9.02 -16.07
CA PHE A 19 11.07 9.97 -16.49
C PHE A 19 11.08 11.28 -15.71
N ALA A 20 12.16 11.58 -14.99
CA ALA A 20 12.32 12.79 -14.19
C ALA A 20 12.21 14.08 -15.02
N ASP A 21 12.69 14.06 -16.26
CA ASP A 21 12.68 15.20 -17.17
C ASP A 21 11.38 15.32 -18.01
N ARG A 22 10.44 14.40 -17.84
CA ARG A 22 9.18 14.44 -18.58
C ARG A 22 8.19 15.40 -17.93
N PRO A 23 7.38 16.11 -18.69
CA PRO A 23 6.25 16.87 -18.14
C PRO A 23 5.33 15.96 -17.32
N PHE A 24 4.91 16.41 -16.13
CA PHE A 24 4.09 15.61 -15.22
C PHE A 24 2.79 15.10 -15.86
N GLN A 25 2.24 15.87 -16.81
CA GLN A 25 1.03 15.49 -17.56
C GLN A 25 1.29 14.39 -18.61
N ALA A 26 2.55 14.19 -18.99
CA ALA A 26 2.95 13.22 -20.02
C ALA A 26 3.41 11.88 -19.47
N VAL A 27 3.38 11.69 -18.15
CA VAL A 27 3.74 10.42 -17.49
C VAL A 27 2.48 9.63 -17.13
N SER A 28 2.60 8.29 -17.06
CA SER A 28 1.49 7.40 -16.64
C SER A 28 1.14 7.59 -15.17
N ASP A 29 -0.03 7.09 -14.75
CA ASP A 29 -0.47 7.19 -13.35
C ASP A 29 0.51 6.50 -12.38
N GLY A 30 1.04 5.33 -12.74
CA GLY A 30 2.08 4.67 -11.95
C GLY A 30 3.38 5.47 -11.88
N GLN A 31 3.80 6.12 -12.96
CA GLN A 31 4.96 7.03 -12.96
C GLN A 31 4.69 8.27 -12.12
N ARG A 32 3.46 8.82 -12.15
CA ARG A 32 3.07 9.94 -11.28
C ARG A 32 3.19 9.58 -9.81
N GLN A 33 2.72 8.41 -9.41
CA GLN A 33 2.82 7.95 -8.01
C GLN A 33 4.28 7.86 -7.55
N ARG A 34 5.19 7.39 -8.41
CA ARG A 34 6.62 7.36 -8.08
C ARG A 34 7.24 8.76 -7.98
N ILE A 35 6.84 9.69 -8.84
CA ILE A 35 7.28 11.10 -8.73
C ILE A 35 6.77 11.74 -7.44
N LEU A 36 5.51 11.48 -7.06
CA LEU A 36 4.95 11.98 -5.80
C LEU A 36 5.67 11.37 -4.58
N LEU A 37 6.00 10.08 -4.65
CA LEU A 37 6.82 9.42 -3.64
C LEU A 37 8.23 10.05 -3.56
N ALA A 38 8.90 10.26 -4.70
CA ALA A 38 10.21 10.94 -4.74
C ALA A 38 10.14 12.34 -4.12
N ARG A 39 9.08 13.09 -4.41
CA ARG A 39 8.84 14.41 -3.81
C ARG A 39 8.70 14.33 -2.29
N ALA A 40 7.99 13.34 -1.75
CA ALA A 40 7.89 13.13 -0.32
C ALA A 40 9.25 12.79 0.30
N LEU A 41 10.06 11.95 -0.38
CA LEU A 41 11.40 11.56 0.07
C LEU A 41 12.40 12.72 0.09
N CYS A 42 12.21 13.76 -0.74
CA CYS A 42 13.06 14.96 -0.68
C CYS A 42 13.00 15.69 0.66
N GLN A 43 11.96 15.46 1.46
CA GLN A 43 11.85 16.00 2.81
C GLN A 43 12.64 15.18 3.85
N GLN A 44 13.28 14.09 3.43
CA GLN A 44 14.02 13.15 4.29
C GLN A 44 13.20 12.68 5.50
N PRO A 45 11.97 12.17 5.29
CA PRO A 45 11.07 11.82 6.38
C PRO A 45 11.51 10.51 7.06
N GLU A 46 11.16 10.36 8.33
CA GLU A 46 11.22 9.09 9.06
C GLU A 46 9.93 8.27 8.87
N LEU A 47 8.83 8.95 8.56
CA LEU A 47 7.51 8.35 8.30
C LEU A 47 6.88 8.97 7.05
N ILE A 48 6.38 8.13 6.16
CA ILE A 48 5.53 8.54 5.03
C ILE A 48 4.10 8.03 5.27
N VAL A 49 3.14 8.92 5.06
CA VAL A 49 1.71 8.60 5.08
C VAL A 49 1.17 8.65 3.66
N LEU A 50 0.55 7.56 3.21
CA LEU A 50 0.00 7.41 1.87
C LEU A 50 -1.49 7.08 1.95
N ASP A 51 -2.31 7.88 1.32
CA ASP A 51 -3.74 7.63 1.22
C ASP A 51 -4.04 6.95 -0.12
N GLU A 52 -4.52 5.70 -0.04
CA GLU A 52 -4.88 4.86 -1.19
C GLU A 52 -3.85 4.85 -2.34
N PRO A 53 -2.56 4.61 -2.09
CA PRO A 53 -1.52 4.80 -3.10
C PRO A 53 -1.63 3.85 -4.30
N THR A 54 -2.42 2.79 -4.17
CA THR A 54 -2.65 1.78 -5.21
C THR A 54 -3.93 2.02 -6.03
N SER A 55 -4.78 2.96 -5.62
CA SER A 55 -6.03 3.26 -6.31
C SER A 55 -5.79 3.71 -7.76
N PHE A 56 -6.63 3.22 -8.67
CA PHE A 56 -6.56 3.50 -10.12
C PHE A 56 -5.31 2.99 -10.84
N LEU A 57 -4.43 2.25 -10.17
CA LEU A 57 -3.29 1.59 -10.80
C LEU A 57 -3.68 0.20 -11.30
N ASP A 58 -3.14 -0.20 -12.46
CA ASP A 58 -3.19 -1.61 -12.84
C ASP A 58 -2.29 -2.48 -11.93
N ILE A 59 -2.49 -3.77 -11.95
CA ILE A 59 -1.81 -4.71 -11.05
C ILE A 59 -0.29 -4.61 -11.11
N ARG A 60 0.28 -4.38 -12.29
CA ARG A 60 1.72 -4.26 -12.46
C ARG A 60 2.27 -3.06 -11.68
N TYR A 61 1.67 -1.89 -11.86
CA TYR A 61 2.11 -0.65 -11.19
C TYR A 61 1.84 -0.68 -9.69
N LYS A 62 0.75 -1.34 -9.23
CA LYS A 62 0.52 -1.60 -7.81
C LYS A 62 1.66 -2.40 -7.20
N LEU A 63 2.03 -3.51 -7.82
CA LEU A 63 3.10 -4.38 -7.32
C LEU A 63 4.46 -3.69 -7.35
N GLU A 64 4.76 -2.92 -8.39
CA GLU A 64 5.99 -2.14 -8.49
C GLU A 64 6.09 -1.11 -7.35
N LEU A 65 5.02 -0.33 -7.10
CA LEU A 65 4.99 0.65 -6.02
C LEU A 65 5.16 0.00 -4.64
N LEU A 66 4.42 -1.07 -4.37
CA LEU A 66 4.51 -1.80 -3.09
C LEU A 66 5.89 -2.42 -2.88
N THR A 67 6.53 -2.88 -3.95
CA THR A 67 7.91 -3.40 -3.90
C THR A 67 8.90 -2.30 -3.52
N ILE A 68 8.76 -1.11 -4.11
CA ILE A 68 9.59 0.06 -3.77
C ILE A 68 9.41 0.43 -2.29
N LEU A 69 8.18 0.54 -1.81
CA LEU A 69 7.89 0.87 -0.41
C LEU A 69 8.46 -0.19 0.55
N LYS A 70 8.31 -1.47 0.22
CA LYS A 70 8.83 -2.57 1.04
C LYS A 70 10.35 -2.58 1.10
N ARG A 71 11.04 -2.23 0.02
CA ARG A 71 12.49 -2.03 -0.01
C ARG A 71 12.90 -0.89 0.94
N MET A 72 12.24 0.26 0.88
CA MET A 72 12.53 1.41 1.75
C MET A 72 12.35 1.08 3.23
N VAL A 73 11.29 0.36 3.59
CA VAL A 73 11.07 -0.07 4.99
C VAL A 73 12.20 -0.97 5.46
N ARG A 74 12.61 -1.94 4.65
CA ARG A 74 13.60 -2.96 5.05
C ARG A 74 15.04 -2.45 5.06
N GLU A 75 15.41 -1.68 4.05
CA GLU A 75 16.80 -1.29 3.81
C GLU A 75 17.14 0.09 4.35
N GLU A 76 16.15 0.97 4.46
CA GLU A 76 16.35 2.37 4.82
C GLU A 76 15.68 2.74 6.15
N HIS A 77 15.01 1.77 6.81
CA HIS A 77 14.30 1.96 8.07
C HIS A 77 13.22 3.06 8.03
N LEU A 78 12.67 3.33 6.84
CA LEU A 78 11.57 4.25 6.65
C LEU A 78 10.28 3.62 7.16
N ALA A 79 9.55 4.32 8.03
CA ALA A 79 8.21 3.90 8.40
C ALA A 79 7.20 4.31 7.30
N VAL A 80 6.28 3.41 6.96
CA VAL A 80 5.21 3.66 5.99
C VAL A 80 3.86 3.34 6.62
N LEU A 81 2.98 4.33 6.64
CA LEU A 81 1.57 4.16 6.98
C LEU A 81 0.75 4.38 5.71
N MET A 82 -0.07 3.42 5.32
CA MET A 82 -0.91 3.57 4.12
C MET A 82 -2.31 3.00 4.31
N SER A 83 -3.29 3.64 3.69
CA SER A 83 -4.63 3.06 3.54
C SER A 83 -4.66 2.17 2.30
N LEU A 84 -5.30 1.01 2.42
CA LEU A 84 -5.50 0.06 1.32
C LEU A 84 -6.92 -0.47 1.36
N HIS A 85 -7.52 -0.62 0.18
CA HIS A 85 -8.83 -1.27 0.02
C HIS A 85 -8.72 -2.75 -0.32
N GLU A 86 -7.61 -3.16 -0.93
CA GLU A 86 -7.36 -4.53 -1.33
C GLU A 86 -6.82 -5.34 -0.14
N LEU A 87 -7.68 -6.20 0.42
CA LEU A 87 -7.34 -6.98 1.62
C LEU A 87 -6.19 -7.96 1.38
N ASP A 88 -6.11 -8.56 0.19
CA ASP A 88 -5.03 -9.46 -0.21
C ASP A 88 -3.67 -8.73 -0.27
N LEU A 89 -3.64 -7.53 -0.82
CA LEU A 89 -2.43 -6.71 -0.83
C LEU A 89 -2.06 -6.29 0.60
N ALA A 90 -3.02 -5.84 1.39
CA ALA A 90 -2.79 -5.47 2.78
C ALA A 90 -2.23 -6.65 3.59
N ALA A 91 -2.76 -7.85 3.42
CA ALA A 91 -2.27 -9.06 4.08
C ALA A 91 -0.82 -9.41 3.72
N ARG A 92 -0.40 -9.15 2.48
CA ARG A 92 0.93 -9.50 1.97
C ARG A 92 2.02 -8.46 2.25
N VAL A 93 1.65 -7.19 2.35
CA VAL A 93 2.65 -6.12 2.42
C VAL A 93 2.81 -5.53 3.82
N SER A 94 1.82 -5.67 4.70
CA SER A 94 1.82 -5.04 6.01
C SER A 94 2.53 -5.90 7.06
N ASP A 95 3.27 -5.25 7.95
CA ASP A 95 3.78 -5.88 9.18
C ASP A 95 2.73 -5.75 10.30
N THR A 96 1.99 -4.65 10.30
CA THR A 96 0.90 -4.36 11.24
C THR A 96 -0.29 -3.79 10.47
N VAL A 97 -1.48 -4.24 10.80
CA VAL A 97 -2.74 -3.75 10.24
C VAL A 97 -3.51 -3.00 11.32
N VAL A 98 -4.02 -1.84 10.94
CA VAL A 98 -4.93 -1.02 11.76
C VAL A 98 -6.30 -1.04 11.10
N CYS A 99 -7.27 -1.64 11.76
CA CYS A 99 -8.65 -1.68 11.28
C CYS A 99 -9.44 -0.51 11.84
N VAL A 100 -10.07 0.24 10.94
CA VAL A 100 -10.92 1.37 11.28
C VAL A 100 -12.37 0.99 11.00
N ALA A 101 -13.23 1.09 12.00
CA ALA A 101 -14.66 0.85 11.90
C ALA A 101 -15.43 2.11 12.29
N GLY A 102 -15.99 2.80 11.29
CA GLY A 102 -16.63 4.10 11.50
C GLY A 102 -15.63 5.17 11.94
N ASP A 103 -15.75 5.66 13.16
CA ASP A 103 -14.95 6.76 13.71
C ASP A 103 -13.87 6.31 14.71
N ARG A 104 -13.62 5.00 14.80
CA ARG A 104 -12.69 4.45 15.79
C ARG A 104 -11.77 3.37 15.21
N ILE A 105 -10.62 3.21 15.85
CA ILE A 105 -9.77 2.04 15.65
C ILE A 105 -10.44 0.87 16.38
N ASP A 106 -10.77 -0.17 15.62
CA ASP A 106 -11.43 -1.36 16.15
C ASP A 106 -10.41 -2.42 16.57
N ARG A 107 -9.39 -2.64 15.75
CA ARG A 107 -8.37 -3.64 16.02
C ARG A 107 -7.02 -3.24 15.42
N VAL A 108 -5.94 -3.64 16.10
CA VAL A 108 -4.56 -3.48 15.62
C VAL A 108 -3.81 -4.79 15.86
N GLY A 109 -3.09 -5.27 14.87
CA GLY A 109 -2.31 -6.49 14.99
C GLY A 109 -1.65 -6.93 13.69
N PRO A 110 -0.92 -8.06 13.73
CA PRO A 110 -0.33 -8.62 12.51
C PRO A 110 -1.42 -9.13 11.56
N PRO A 111 -1.13 -9.18 10.25
CA PRO A 111 -2.10 -9.64 9.25
C PRO A 111 -2.76 -10.98 9.58
N SER A 112 -1.99 -11.94 10.12
CA SER A 112 -2.49 -13.28 10.48
C SER A 112 -3.58 -13.29 11.56
N GLU A 113 -3.60 -12.30 12.42
CA GLU A 113 -4.62 -12.15 13.47
C GLU A 113 -5.83 -11.33 13.02
N ILE A 114 -5.61 -10.45 12.04
CA ILE A 114 -6.64 -9.54 11.54
C ILE A 114 -7.43 -10.19 10.41
N PHE A 115 -6.76 -10.76 9.41
CA PHE A 115 -7.44 -11.32 8.23
C PHE A 115 -8.00 -12.73 8.49
N THR A 116 -8.86 -12.83 9.50
CA THR A 116 -9.62 -14.04 9.79
C THR A 116 -11.02 -13.95 9.20
N PRO A 117 -11.62 -15.08 8.72
CA PRO A 117 -12.96 -15.08 8.12
C PRO A 117 -14.02 -14.39 8.98
N ASP A 118 -14.03 -14.75 10.27
CA ASP A 118 -15.04 -14.24 11.21
C ASP A 118 -14.91 -12.73 11.45
N TYR A 119 -13.66 -12.25 11.63
CA TYR A 119 -13.44 -10.83 11.87
C TYR A 119 -13.72 -9.98 10.62
N ILE A 120 -13.29 -10.43 9.44
CA ILE A 120 -13.55 -9.71 8.18
C ILE A 120 -15.05 -9.71 7.89
N ALA A 121 -15.75 -10.83 8.09
CA ALA A 121 -17.21 -10.87 7.94
C ALA A 121 -17.91 -9.86 8.87
N ALA A 122 -17.48 -9.80 10.13
CA ALA A 122 -18.03 -8.84 11.08
C ALA A 122 -17.72 -7.38 10.71
N LEU A 123 -16.48 -7.08 10.32
CA LEU A 123 -16.04 -5.73 9.93
C LEU A 123 -16.84 -5.19 8.73
N TYR A 124 -17.07 -6.04 7.74
CA TYR A 124 -17.83 -5.69 6.53
C TYR A 124 -19.34 -5.98 6.64
N ARG A 125 -19.83 -6.40 7.81
CA ARG A 125 -21.24 -6.76 8.04
C ARG A 125 -21.75 -7.83 7.08
N MET A 126 -20.90 -8.81 6.80
CA MET A 126 -21.23 -9.97 5.97
C MET A 126 -21.75 -11.11 6.83
N GLU A 127 -22.47 -12.06 6.21
CA GLU A 127 -22.85 -13.29 6.92
C GLU A 127 -21.60 -14.14 7.18
N PRO A 128 -21.46 -14.73 8.38
CA PRO A 128 -20.36 -15.63 8.70
C PRO A 128 -20.22 -16.78 7.69
N GLY A 129 -18.99 -17.13 7.34
CA GLY A 129 -18.67 -18.21 6.39
C GLY A 129 -18.72 -17.84 4.92
N LYS A 130 -18.99 -16.58 4.56
CA LYS A 130 -18.95 -16.10 3.16
C LYS A 130 -17.60 -15.56 2.73
N TYR A 131 -16.66 -15.45 3.62
CA TYR A 131 -15.33 -14.95 3.35
C TYR A 131 -14.30 -15.97 3.79
N ASP A 132 -13.51 -16.46 2.83
CA ASP A 132 -12.40 -17.36 3.11
C ASP A 132 -11.08 -16.69 2.66
N PRO A 133 -10.22 -16.26 3.61
CA PRO A 133 -8.91 -15.75 3.28
C PRO A 133 -7.99 -16.92 2.94
N CYS A 134 -7.91 -17.29 1.68
CA CYS A 134 -6.84 -18.17 1.22
C CYS A 134 -5.49 -17.47 1.35
N PHE A 135 -4.45 -18.21 1.74
CA PHE A 135 -3.09 -17.66 1.92
C PHE A 135 -2.52 -17.03 0.66
N ASP A 136 -3.01 -17.39 -0.52
CA ASP A 136 -2.55 -16.89 -1.81
C ASP A 136 -3.53 -15.93 -2.48
N SER A 137 -4.80 -15.95 -2.09
CA SER A 137 -5.82 -15.01 -2.58
C SER A 137 -6.93 -14.91 -1.54
N LEU A 138 -7.44 -13.69 -1.36
CA LEU A 138 -8.68 -13.48 -0.64
C LEU A 138 -9.81 -13.71 -1.64
N GLU A 139 -10.43 -14.88 -1.59
CA GLU A 139 -11.56 -15.20 -2.44
C GLU A 139 -12.87 -14.99 -1.69
N PHE A 140 -13.78 -14.29 -2.34
CA PHE A 140 -15.18 -14.25 -1.90
C PHE A 140 -15.81 -15.60 -2.23
N VAL A 141 -16.12 -16.40 -1.21
CA VAL A 141 -16.88 -17.64 -1.39
C VAL A 141 -18.37 -17.30 -1.39
N PRO A 142 -19.08 -17.38 -2.53
CA PRO A 142 -20.50 -17.19 -2.54
C PRO A 142 -21.14 -18.21 -1.60
N GLY A 143 -22.00 -17.77 -0.72
CA GLY A 143 -22.72 -18.68 0.18
C GLY A 143 -23.37 -19.78 -0.65
N GLY A 144 -23.02 -21.02 -0.37
CA GLY A 144 -23.63 -22.16 -1.03
C GLY A 144 -25.15 -22.07 -0.89
N ALA A 145 -25.85 -22.17 -2.00
CA ALA A 145 -27.28 -22.34 -1.98
C ALA A 145 -27.61 -23.58 -1.13
N ARG A 146 -28.36 -23.36 -0.05
CA ARG A 146 -29.04 -24.45 0.66
C ARG A 146 -30.26 -24.88 -0.12
#